data_0eabd25fe23687dd45319a7acb20a150
#
_entry.id   0eabd25fe23687dd45319a7acb20a150
#
_cell.length_a   1.000
_cell.length_b   1.000
_cell.length_c   1.000
_cell.angle_alpha   90.00
_cell.angle_beta   90.00
_cell.angle_gamma   90.00
#
_symmetry.space_group_name_H-M   'P 1'
#
loop_
_entity.id
_entity.type
_entity.pdbx_description
1 polymer ?
#
loop_
_entity_poly.entity_id
_entity_poly.type
_entity_poly.pdbx_seq_one_letter_code
_entity_poly.pdbx_strand_id
1 'polypeptide(L)'
;MNNKKFRKLLRDPKLFFRDMYAKRVMKLKKYLPLKYEGNNQFTIVSAVYNVEKYLDEYFDSIVKQSLNFKKHIQIILVDDGSTDHSAEIIKRWQAKFPKNIHYFYKENGGQASARNLGLQHTQTEWVVFTDPDDYLHPDYFKSVDTQISQHPSAVTVATNMIFFFENQNIIKDNHPLKFRFDKTHVIDVAKLDKFINMSAASTFFRVSHIKKQNLVFDHNVKPNFEDGKFIADYLLDLQDAKAVFDRDAVYFY
;
A
#
# COMPACT_ATOMS: atom_id res chain seq x y z
N MET A 1 1.73 -32.48 -13.35
CA MET A 1 1.92 -31.01 -13.37
C MET A 1 1.39 -30.51 -14.71
N ASN A 2 0.49 -29.51 -14.75
CA ASN A 2 -0.15 -29.04 -15.98
C ASN A 2 0.91 -28.40 -16.90
N ASN A 3 0.83 -28.64 -18.20
CA ASN A 3 1.82 -28.21 -19.22
C ASN A 3 2.15 -26.68 -19.15
N LYS A 4 1.17 -25.85 -18.75
CA LYS A 4 1.37 -24.40 -18.52
C LYS A 4 2.31 -24.09 -17.33
N LYS A 5 2.20 -24.84 -16.24
CA LYS A 5 3.07 -24.65 -15.05
C LYS A 5 4.50 -25.07 -15.34
N PHE A 6 4.69 -26.14 -16.10
CA PHE A 6 5.99 -26.62 -16.51
C PHE A 6 6.72 -25.63 -17.45
N ARG A 7 5.99 -25.09 -18.43
CA ARG A 7 6.52 -24.04 -19.32
C ARG A 7 6.92 -22.75 -18.57
N LYS A 8 6.16 -22.36 -17.54
CA LYS A 8 6.49 -21.19 -16.71
C LYS A 8 7.75 -21.43 -15.88
N LEU A 9 7.92 -22.64 -15.33
CA LEU A 9 9.12 -23.04 -14.58
C LEU A 9 10.38 -22.98 -15.46
N LEU A 10 10.30 -23.45 -16.70
CA LEU A 10 11.42 -23.42 -17.65
C LEU A 10 11.75 -22.01 -18.15
N ARG A 11 10.75 -21.13 -18.26
CA ARG A 11 10.91 -19.78 -18.81
C ARG A 11 11.43 -18.77 -17.78
N ASP A 12 11.01 -18.88 -16.53
CA ASP A 12 11.46 -18.07 -15.41
C ASP A 12 11.29 -18.84 -14.09
N PRO A 13 12.30 -19.61 -13.69
CA PRO A 13 12.27 -20.39 -12.46
C PRO A 13 12.06 -19.52 -11.20
N LYS A 14 12.71 -18.35 -11.13
CA LYS A 14 12.63 -17.46 -9.97
C LYS A 14 11.19 -16.93 -9.80
N LEU A 15 10.58 -16.49 -10.88
CA LEU A 15 9.19 -16.02 -10.88
C LEU A 15 8.21 -17.15 -10.53
N PHE A 16 8.44 -18.36 -11.08
CA PHE A 16 7.62 -19.54 -10.76
C PHE A 16 7.65 -19.89 -9.27
N PHE A 17 8.85 -19.95 -8.68
CA PHE A 17 9.00 -20.27 -7.25
C PHE A 17 8.46 -19.16 -6.36
N ARG A 18 8.61 -17.88 -6.73
CA ARG A 18 8.06 -16.74 -6.00
C ARG A 18 6.54 -16.77 -5.97
N ASP A 19 5.89 -17.00 -7.11
CA ASP A 19 4.42 -17.12 -7.19
C ASP A 19 3.90 -18.34 -6.43
N MET A 20 4.61 -19.47 -6.54
CA MET A 20 4.27 -20.67 -5.78
C MET A 20 4.44 -20.45 -4.29
N TYR A 21 5.51 -19.75 -3.87
CA TYR A 21 5.77 -19.38 -2.48
C TYR A 21 4.70 -18.45 -1.95
N ALA A 22 4.37 -17.38 -2.67
CA ALA A 22 3.32 -16.43 -2.28
C ALA A 22 1.97 -17.14 -2.08
N LYS A 23 1.54 -17.99 -3.03
CA LYS A 23 0.30 -18.78 -2.92
C LYS A 23 0.35 -19.77 -1.75
N ARG A 24 1.50 -20.40 -1.49
CA ARG A 24 1.67 -21.37 -0.40
C ARG A 24 1.73 -20.68 0.96
N VAL A 25 2.38 -19.51 1.05
CA VAL A 25 2.43 -18.69 2.27
C VAL A 25 1.06 -18.15 2.61
N MET A 26 0.28 -17.63 1.65
CA MET A 26 -1.12 -17.23 1.86
C MET A 26 -1.95 -18.40 2.40
N LYS A 27 -1.78 -19.60 1.85
CA LYS A 27 -2.51 -20.80 2.28
C LYS A 27 -2.07 -21.31 3.66
N LEU A 28 -0.78 -21.24 3.99
CA LEU A 28 -0.22 -21.68 5.27
C LEU A 28 -0.50 -20.70 6.42
N LYS A 29 -0.47 -19.37 6.15
CA LYS A 29 -0.75 -18.35 7.17
C LYS A 29 -2.18 -18.36 7.69
N LYS A 30 -3.12 -18.98 6.97
CA LYS A 30 -4.46 -19.26 7.49
C LYS A 30 -4.42 -20.12 8.78
N TYR A 31 -3.32 -20.83 9.04
CA TYR A 31 -3.13 -21.77 10.14
C TYR A 31 -2.06 -21.37 11.17
N LEU A 32 -1.37 -20.23 10.99
CA LEU A 32 -0.31 -19.80 11.90
C LEU A 32 -0.71 -18.51 12.65
N PRO A 33 -1.01 -18.60 13.94
CA PRO A 33 -1.50 -17.46 14.72
C PRO A 33 -0.40 -16.50 15.24
N LEU A 34 0.85 -16.67 14.85
CA LEU A 34 1.93 -15.81 15.31
C LEU A 34 1.84 -14.44 14.65
N LYS A 35 1.27 -13.48 15.39
CA LYS A 35 1.29 -12.06 15.01
C LYS A 35 2.63 -11.45 15.39
N TYR A 36 3.25 -10.81 14.43
CA TYR A 36 4.43 -10.00 14.65
C TYR A 36 4.03 -8.73 15.41
N GLU A 37 4.68 -8.45 16.53
CA GLU A 37 4.56 -7.20 17.25
C GLU A 37 5.60 -6.23 16.68
N GLY A 38 5.14 -5.19 16.02
CA GLY A 38 5.99 -4.18 15.40
C GLY A 38 6.35 -3.04 16.35
N ASN A 39 7.11 -2.08 15.82
CA ASN A 39 7.52 -0.89 16.57
C ASN A 39 6.79 0.37 16.07
N ASN A 40 6.30 0.36 14.83
CA ASN A 40 5.70 1.53 14.20
C ASN A 40 4.17 1.42 14.10
N GLN A 41 3.53 2.56 13.92
CA GLN A 41 2.09 2.65 13.67
C GLN A 41 1.84 3.27 12.30
N PHE A 42 0.83 2.72 11.62
CA PHE A 42 0.52 3.03 10.24
C PHE A 42 -0.94 3.45 10.09
N THR A 43 -1.18 4.45 9.25
CA THR A 43 -2.50 4.75 8.73
C THR A 43 -2.55 4.41 7.25
N ILE A 44 -3.56 3.65 6.87
CA ILE A 44 -3.98 3.49 5.48
C ILE A 44 -5.04 4.55 5.22
N VAL A 45 -4.89 5.30 4.13
CA VAL A 45 -5.91 6.22 3.63
C VAL A 45 -6.39 5.72 2.28
N SER A 46 -7.70 5.48 2.14
CA SER A 46 -8.31 5.01 0.88
C SER A 46 -9.47 5.89 0.47
N ALA A 47 -9.42 6.37 -0.77
CA ALA A 47 -10.54 6.99 -1.43
C ALA A 47 -11.46 5.89 -1.98
N VAL A 48 -12.74 5.98 -1.66
CA VAL A 48 -13.75 4.98 -2.03
C VAL A 48 -14.77 5.62 -2.97
N TYR A 49 -14.99 4.99 -4.13
CA TYR A 49 -16.06 5.37 -5.03
C TYR A 49 -16.54 4.17 -5.85
N ASN A 50 -17.72 3.63 -5.50
CA ASN A 50 -18.37 2.50 -6.19
C ASN A 50 -17.48 1.25 -6.33
N VAL A 51 -16.99 0.72 -5.20
CA VAL A 51 -16.05 -0.42 -5.13
C VAL A 51 -16.58 -1.60 -4.30
N GLU A 52 -17.89 -1.72 -4.15
CA GLU A 52 -18.54 -2.75 -3.31
C GLU A 52 -18.00 -4.16 -3.54
N LYS A 53 -17.65 -4.48 -4.79
CA LYS A 53 -17.19 -5.81 -5.21
C LYS A 53 -15.87 -6.22 -4.55
N TYR A 54 -15.00 -5.27 -4.24
CA TYR A 54 -13.62 -5.52 -3.82
C TYR A 54 -13.37 -5.33 -2.33
N LEU A 55 -14.25 -4.59 -1.65
CA LEU A 55 -14.04 -4.16 -0.26
C LEU A 55 -13.83 -5.30 0.73
N ASP A 56 -14.51 -6.43 0.58
CA ASP A 56 -14.33 -7.56 1.51
C ASP A 56 -12.95 -8.18 1.37
N GLU A 57 -12.42 -8.34 0.15
CA GLU A 57 -11.07 -8.84 -0.09
C GLU A 57 -10.00 -7.85 0.37
N TYR A 58 -10.21 -6.57 0.08
CA TYR A 58 -9.37 -5.49 0.55
C TYR A 58 -9.21 -5.51 2.08
N PHE A 59 -10.32 -5.48 2.84
CA PHE A 59 -10.27 -5.54 4.30
C PHE A 59 -9.64 -6.83 4.82
N ASP A 60 -9.99 -7.96 4.23
CA ASP A 60 -9.43 -9.26 4.59
C ASP A 60 -7.90 -9.26 4.45
N SER A 61 -7.35 -8.66 3.39
CA SER A 61 -5.91 -8.56 3.17
C SER A 61 -5.19 -7.75 4.24
N ILE A 62 -5.86 -6.74 4.81
CA ILE A 62 -5.30 -5.85 5.84
C ILE A 62 -5.45 -6.44 7.24
N VAL A 63 -6.65 -6.92 7.61
CA VAL A 63 -6.87 -7.43 8.96
C VAL A 63 -6.13 -8.76 9.23
N LYS A 64 -5.78 -9.48 8.16
CA LYS A 64 -5.02 -10.74 8.20
C LYS A 64 -3.50 -10.55 8.10
N GLN A 65 -3.02 -9.34 8.13
CA GLN A 65 -1.58 -9.06 8.14
C GLN A 65 -0.86 -9.79 9.27
N SER A 66 0.39 -10.18 9.05
CA SER A 66 1.23 -10.78 10.09
C SER A 66 1.62 -9.79 11.18
N LEU A 67 1.75 -8.50 10.85
CA LEU A 67 1.79 -7.43 11.84
C LEU A 67 0.45 -7.36 12.58
N ASN A 68 0.48 -7.13 13.90
CA ASN A 68 -0.73 -7.07 14.70
C ASN A 68 -1.61 -5.88 14.30
N PHE A 69 -2.61 -6.13 13.43
CA PHE A 69 -3.52 -5.13 12.90
C PHE A 69 -4.12 -4.24 13.99
N LYS A 70 -4.64 -4.85 15.08
CA LYS A 70 -5.35 -4.11 16.13
C LYS A 70 -4.47 -3.10 16.88
N LYS A 71 -3.16 -3.31 16.90
CA LYS A 71 -2.22 -2.44 17.59
C LYS A 71 -1.55 -1.43 16.68
N HIS A 72 -1.32 -1.79 15.42
CA HIS A 72 -0.38 -1.07 14.56
C HIS A 72 -1.00 -0.41 13.34
N ILE A 73 -2.23 -0.80 12.94
CA ILE A 73 -2.81 -0.33 11.68
C ILE A 73 -4.15 0.36 11.93
N GLN A 74 -4.28 1.58 11.41
CA GLN A 74 -5.51 2.34 11.28
C GLN A 74 -5.92 2.39 9.81
N ILE A 75 -7.21 2.33 9.50
CA ILE A 75 -7.73 2.48 8.15
C ILE A 75 -8.70 3.66 8.16
N ILE A 76 -8.46 4.64 7.33
CA ILE A 76 -9.34 5.77 7.08
C ILE A 76 -9.89 5.61 5.66
N LEU A 77 -11.19 5.37 5.55
CA LEU A 77 -11.89 5.30 4.27
C LEU A 77 -12.71 6.55 4.09
N VAL A 78 -12.46 7.23 2.99
CA VAL A 78 -13.22 8.41 2.59
C VAL A 78 -14.07 8.06 1.39
N ASP A 79 -15.36 7.94 1.61
CA ASP A 79 -16.36 7.68 0.59
C ASP A 79 -16.66 8.97 -0.17
N ASP A 80 -16.23 9.02 -1.40
CA ASP A 80 -16.36 10.17 -2.31
C ASP A 80 -17.68 10.14 -3.08
N GLY A 81 -18.79 9.91 -2.35
CA GLY A 81 -20.14 9.95 -2.91
C GLY A 81 -20.54 8.66 -3.62
N SER A 82 -20.19 7.49 -3.09
CA SER A 82 -20.61 6.19 -3.66
C SER A 82 -22.14 6.06 -3.70
N THR A 83 -22.62 5.41 -4.75
CA THR A 83 -24.05 5.13 -4.98
C THR A 83 -24.38 3.63 -4.92
N ASP A 84 -23.35 2.77 -4.76
CA ASP A 84 -23.47 1.33 -4.55
C ASP A 84 -23.48 0.97 -3.04
N HIS A 85 -23.33 -0.29 -2.69
CA HIS A 85 -23.30 -0.75 -1.30
C HIS A 85 -21.94 -0.58 -0.58
N SER A 86 -21.01 0.20 -1.13
CA SER A 86 -19.67 0.42 -0.52
C SER A 86 -19.78 0.91 0.92
N ALA A 87 -20.62 1.92 1.19
CA ALA A 87 -20.81 2.48 2.52
C ALA A 87 -21.29 1.43 3.54
N GLU A 88 -22.21 0.55 3.14
CA GLU A 88 -22.78 -0.50 4.02
C GLU A 88 -21.68 -1.53 4.37
N ILE A 89 -20.89 -1.94 3.39
CA ILE A 89 -19.79 -2.89 3.60
C ILE A 89 -18.75 -2.30 4.55
N ILE A 90 -18.36 -1.05 4.36
CA ILE A 90 -17.39 -0.38 5.23
C ILE A 90 -17.92 -0.30 6.67
N LYS A 91 -19.17 0.11 6.87
CA LYS A 91 -19.79 0.19 8.21
C LYS A 91 -19.85 -1.18 8.90
N ARG A 92 -20.08 -2.25 8.14
CA ARG A 92 -20.03 -3.63 8.66
C ARG A 92 -18.63 -4.00 9.17
N TRP A 93 -17.57 -3.61 8.46
CA TRP A 93 -16.19 -3.82 8.89
C TRP A 93 -15.79 -2.91 10.05
N GLN A 94 -16.22 -1.66 10.05
CA GLN A 94 -16.04 -0.73 11.16
C GLN A 94 -16.66 -1.26 12.45
N ALA A 95 -17.85 -1.84 12.39
CA ALA A 95 -18.49 -2.46 13.56
C ALA A 95 -17.66 -3.62 14.15
N LYS A 96 -16.91 -4.37 13.32
CA LYS A 96 -15.99 -5.43 13.78
C LYS A 96 -14.69 -4.88 14.39
N PHE A 97 -14.22 -3.73 13.92
CA PHE A 97 -12.96 -3.11 14.31
C PHE A 97 -13.10 -1.59 14.54
N PRO A 98 -13.93 -1.16 15.50
CA PRO A 98 -14.33 0.25 15.65
C PRO A 98 -13.17 1.16 16.08
N LYS A 99 -12.09 0.61 16.62
CA LYS A 99 -10.89 1.36 16.99
C LYS A 99 -9.87 1.51 15.85
N ASN A 100 -10.04 0.74 14.78
CA ASN A 100 -9.05 0.68 13.71
C ASN A 100 -9.60 1.14 12.36
N ILE A 101 -10.92 1.10 12.14
CA ILE A 101 -11.54 1.44 10.87
C ILE A 101 -12.42 2.68 11.08
N HIS A 102 -12.11 3.73 10.32
CA HIS A 102 -12.79 5.01 10.38
C HIS A 102 -13.39 5.33 9.01
N TYR A 103 -14.67 5.64 8.98
CA TYR A 103 -15.42 5.96 7.78
C TYR A 103 -15.82 7.43 7.76
N PHE A 104 -15.54 8.10 6.66
CA PHE A 104 -15.96 9.46 6.38
C PHE A 104 -16.66 9.50 5.03
N TYR A 105 -17.76 10.24 4.96
CA TYR A 105 -18.48 10.50 3.71
C TYR A 105 -18.27 11.95 3.28
N LYS A 106 -18.16 12.17 1.98
CA LYS A 106 -18.23 13.50 1.37
C LYS A 106 -18.93 13.45 0.02
N GLU A 107 -19.43 14.57 -0.45
CA GLU A 107 -19.88 14.69 -1.83
C GLU A 107 -18.71 14.47 -2.80
N ASN A 108 -19.01 13.87 -3.97
CA ASN A 108 -17.98 13.54 -4.95
C ASN A 108 -17.17 14.78 -5.34
N GLY A 109 -15.87 14.70 -5.16
CA GLY A 109 -14.88 15.75 -5.47
C GLY A 109 -13.57 15.18 -6.00
N GLY A 110 -13.55 13.87 -6.31
CA GLY A 110 -12.40 13.16 -6.87
C GLY A 110 -11.43 12.61 -5.82
N GLN A 111 -10.60 11.67 -6.27
CA GLN A 111 -9.69 10.90 -5.44
C GLN A 111 -8.74 11.78 -4.61
N ALA A 112 -8.16 12.83 -5.20
CA ALA A 112 -7.28 13.77 -4.52
C ALA A 112 -7.97 14.43 -3.31
N SER A 113 -9.22 14.87 -3.49
CA SER A 113 -10.04 15.47 -2.44
C SER A 113 -10.33 14.49 -1.29
N ALA A 114 -10.65 13.23 -1.62
CA ALA A 114 -10.89 12.19 -0.64
C ALA A 114 -9.61 11.83 0.14
N ARG A 115 -8.46 11.66 -0.56
CA ARG A 115 -7.17 11.42 0.08
C ARG A 115 -6.75 12.56 1.01
N ASN A 116 -6.99 13.81 0.63
CA ASN A 116 -6.71 14.98 1.47
C ASN A 116 -7.53 14.97 2.75
N LEU A 117 -8.82 14.65 2.68
CA LEU A 117 -9.65 14.52 3.87
C LEU A 117 -9.14 13.39 4.79
N GLY A 118 -8.79 12.24 4.23
CA GLY A 118 -8.21 11.14 5.00
C GLY A 118 -6.87 11.51 5.66
N LEU A 119 -6.04 12.27 4.95
CA LEU A 119 -4.77 12.75 5.47
C LEU A 119 -4.92 13.70 6.67
N GLN A 120 -5.95 14.56 6.66
CA GLN A 120 -6.27 15.45 7.79
C GLN A 120 -6.59 14.67 9.07
N HIS A 121 -7.18 13.49 8.95
CA HIS A 121 -7.51 12.61 10.07
C HIS A 121 -6.38 11.66 10.50
N THR A 122 -5.26 11.67 9.77
CA THR A 122 -4.11 10.80 10.06
C THR A 122 -3.36 11.26 11.31
N GLN A 123 -3.19 10.34 12.29
CA GLN A 123 -2.54 10.61 13.57
C GLN A 123 -1.27 9.79 13.81
N THR A 124 -1.04 8.73 13.03
CA THR A 124 0.13 7.87 13.16
C THR A 124 1.38 8.52 12.55
N GLU A 125 2.54 7.92 12.78
CA GLU A 125 3.81 8.42 12.23
C GLU A 125 3.93 8.20 10.72
N TRP A 126 3.34 7.11 10.23
CA TRP A 126 3.43 6.70 8.84
C TRP A 126 2.07 6.59 8.19
N VAL A 127 1.96 7.07 6.96
CA VAL A 127 0.78 6.94 6.11
C VAL A 127 1.13 6.26 4.80
N VAL A 128 0.22 5.43 4.31
CA VAL A 128 0.20 4.87 2.96
C VAL A 128 -1.18 5.08 2.36
N PHE A 129 -1.22 5.41 1.08
CA PHE A 129 -2.46 5.45 0.34
C PHE A 129 -2.65 4.10 -0.36
N THR A 130 -3.85 3.55 -0.33
CA THR A 130 -4.16 2.30 -1.04
C THR A 130 -5.47 2.45 -1.78
N ASP A 131 -5.57 1.79 -2.91
CA ASP A 131 -6.82 1.73 -3.66
C ASP A 131 -7.63 0.53 -3.16
N PRO A 132 -8.95 0.70 -2.91
CA PRO A 132 -9.76 -0.34 -2.25
C PRO A 132 -10.18 -1.49 -3.18
N ASP A 133 -9.75 -1.48 -4.42
CA ASP A 133 -9.83 -2.58 -5.39
C ASP A 133 -8.55 -3.45 -5.46
N ASP A 134 -7.53 -3.08 -4.66
CA ASP A 134 -6.26 -3.77 -4.54
C ASP A 134 -6.17 -4.62 -3.27
N TYR A 135 -5.10 -5.43 -3.13
CA TYR A 135 -4.86 -6.20 -1.92
C TYR A 135 -3.36 -6.32 -1.57
N LEU A 136 -3.08 -6.63 -0.30
CA LEU A 136 -1.74 -6.62 0.26
C LEU A 136 -1.23 -8.04 0.55
N HIS A 137 0.06 -8.28 0.31
CA HIS A 137 0.70 -9.51 0.78
C HIS A 137 0.62 -9.61 2.31
N PRO A 138 0.43 -10.80 2.92
CA PRO A 138 0.30 -10.95 4.37
C PRO A 138 1.46 -10.41 5.20
N ASP A 139 2.65 -10.28 4.65
CA ASP A 139 3.83 -9.71 5.32
C ASP A 139 4.12 -8.25 4.95
N TYR A 140 3.22 -7.58 4.23
CA TYR A 140 3.42 -6.24 3.72
C TYR A 140 3.86 -5.26 4.81
N PHE A 141 3.03 -5.08 5.85
CA PHE A 141 3.34 -4.18 6.96
C PHE A 141 4.48 -4.66 7.85
N LYS A 142 4.67 -5.96 8.00
CA LYS A 142 5.81 -6.52 8.76
C LYS A 142 7.13 -6.17 8.08
N SER A 143 7.21 -6.27 6.75
CA SER A 143 8.41 -5.93 6.01
C SER A 143 8.73 -4.45 6.18
N VAL A 144 7.74 -3.57 5.93
CA VAL A 144 7.90 -2.12 6.09
C VAL A 144 8.32 -1.74 7.51
N ASP A 145 7.68 -2.30 8.55
CA ASP A 145 8.05 -2.05 9.95
C ASP A 145 9.50 -2.43 10.24
N THR A 146 9.96 -3.56 9.69
CA THR A 146 11.34 -4.01 9.79
C THR A 146 12.31 -3.00 9.15
N GLN A 147 11.99 -2.53 7.93
CA GLN A 147 12.84 -1.58 7.23
C GLN A 147 12.91 -0.23 7.93
N ILE A 148 11.80 0.29 8.42
CA ILE A 148 11.77 1.54 9.18
C ILE A 148 12.59 1.41 10.46
N SER A 149 12.46 0.29 11.18
CA SER A 149 13.22 0.05 12.42
C SER A 149 14.72 -0.06 12.17
N GLN A 150 15.14 -0.62 11.04
CA GLN A 150 16.56 -0.71 10.64
C GLN A 150 17.12 0.60 10.09
N HIS A 151 16.24 1.46 9.55
CA HIS A 151 16.60 2.73 8.91
C HIS A 151 15.79 3.90 9.49
N PRO A 152 16.04 4.32 10.76
CA PRO A 152 15.23 5.35 11.42
C PRO A 152 15.25 6.72 10.73
N SER A 153 16.30 7.00 9.94
CA SER A 153 16.41 8.22 9.13
C SER A 153 15.63 8.16 7.81
N ALA A 154 14.99 7.04 7.49
CA ALA A 154 14.17 6.94 6.30
C ALA A 154 12.95 7.86 6.40
N VAL A 155 12.67 8.58 5.33
CA VAL A 155 11.50 9.46 5.21
C VAL A 155 10.39 8.82 4.37
N THR A 156 10.75 7.85 3.54
CA THR A 156 9.82 7.12 2.69
C THR A 156 10.26 5.67 2.51
N VAL A 157 9.27 4.78 2.36
CA VAL A 157 9.47 3.38 1.99
C VAL A 157 8.62 3.07 0.79
N ALA A 158 9.24 2.89 -0.37
CA ALA A 158 8.56 2.41 -1.57
C ALA A 158 8.48 0.89 -1.54
N THR A 159 7.33 0.34 -1.88
CA THR A 159 7.07 -1.10 -1.84
C THR A 159 6.90 -1.69 -3.24
N ASN A 160 7.06 -2.98 -3.36
CA ASN A 160 7.07 -3.70 -4.63
C ASN A 160 5.66 -3.92 -5.16
N MET A 161 5.28 -3.19 -6.20
CA MET A 161 3.99 -3.30 -6.86
C MET A 161 4.02 -4.43 -7.91
N ILE A 162 3.05 -5.32 -7.84
CA ILE A 162 2.92 -6.47 -8.75
C ILE A 162 1.51 -6.50 -9.33
N PHE A 163 1.40 -6.59 -10.66
CA PHE A 163 0.10 -6.68 -11.32
C PHE A 163 -0.55 -8.05 -11.13
N PHE A 164 -1.82 -8.03 -10.72
CA PHE A 164 -2.68 -9.18 -10.66
C PHE A 164 -3.81 -9.06 -11.68
N PHE A 165 -3.88 -9.96 -12.63
CA PHE A 165 -4.94 -10.01 -13.64
C PHE A 165 -6.02 -11.00 -13.19
N GLU A 166 -7.08 -10.50 -12.58
CA GLU A 166 -8.17 -11.30 -12.00
C GLU A 166 -8.79 -12.26 -13.03
N ASN A 167 -9.14 -11.77 -14.22
CA ASN A 167 -9.77 -12.56 -15.28
C ASN A 167 -8.93 -13.75 -15.78
N GLN A 168 -7.62 -13.71 -15.56
CA GLN A 168 -6.69 -14.76 -15.98
C GLN A 168 -6.09 -15.52 -14.79
N ASN A 169 -6.36 -15.07 -13.56
CA ASN A 169 -5.69 -15.54 -12.33
C ASN A 169 -4.15 -15.60 -12.50
N ILE A 170 -3.59 -14.57 -13.10
CA ILE A 170 -2.16 -14.47 -13.43
C ILE A 170 -1.56 -13.28 -12.69
N ILE A 171 -0.47 -13.56 -11.98
CA ILE A 171 0.39 -12.53 -11.41
C ILE A 171 1.49 -12.22 -12.41
N LYS A 172 1.68 -10.94 -12.75
CA LYS A 172 2.76 -10.48 -13.63
C LYS A 172 3.60 -9.44 -12.92
N ASP A 173 4.88 -9.75 -12.73
CA ASP A 173 5.89 -8.81 -12.28
C ASP A 173 6.55 -8.19 -13.52
N ASN A 174 5.83 -7.28 -14.13
CA ASN A 174 6.30 -6.56 -15.32
C ASN A 174 6.20 -5.04 -15.17
N HIS A 175 6.12 -4.56 -13.92
CA HIS A 175 6.15 -3.12 -13.66
C HIS A 175 7.44 -2.51 -14.24
N PRO A 176 7.38 -1.36 -14.92
CA PRO A 176 8.55 -0.73 -15.54
C PRO A 176 9.70 -0.46 -14.56
N LEU A 177 9.39 -0.24 -13.28
CA LEU A 177 10.35 0.04 -12.23
C LEU A 177 10.75 -1.20 -11.41
N LYS A 178 10.39 -2.42 -11.83
CA LYS A 178 10.69 -3.66 -11.10
C LYS A 178 12.19 -3.86 -10.80
N PHE A 179 13.07 -3.30 -11.61
CA PHE A 179 14.51 -3.37 -11.40
C PHE A 179 14.96 -2.72 -10.09
N ARG A 180 14.16 -1.79 -9.53
CA ARG A 180 14.40 -1.16 -8.24
C ARG A 180 14.12 -2.09 -7.07
N PHE A 181 13.36 -3.15 -7.30
CA PHE A 181 12.96 -4.14 -6.31
C PHE A 181 13.64 -5.50 -6.51
N ASP A 182 14.76 -5.57 -7.24
CA ASP A 182 15.57 -6.80 -7.34
C ASP A 182 16.11 -7.22 -5.97
N LYS A 183 16.38 -6.25 -5.10
CA LYS A 183 16.72 -6.42 -3.69
C LYS A 183 16.22 -5.25 -2.85
N THR A 184 16.02 -5.46 -1.56
CA THR A 184 15.79 -4.35 -0.62
C THR A 184 17.07 -3.52 -0.50
N HIS A 185 16.95 -2.20 -0.61
CA HIS A 185 18.09 -1.28 -0.51
C HIS A 185 17.68 0.12 -0.05
N VAL A 186 18.66 0.87 0.41
CA VAL A 186 18.50 2.26 0.88
C VAL A 186 19.32 3.17 -0.02
N ILE A 187 18.76 4.32 -0.35
CA ILE A 187 19.41 5.34 -1.17
C ILE A 187 19.25 6.72 -0.54
N ASP A 188 20.23 7.59 -0.73
CA ASP A 188 20.09 9.01 -0.40
C ASP A 188 19.12 9.66 -1.40
N VAL A 189 18.14 10.41 -0.91
CA VAL A 189 17.15 11.07 -1.77
C VAL A 189 17.82 12.00 -2.78
N ALA A 190 18.85 12.72 -2.38
CA ALA A 190 19.64 13.59 -3.28
C ALA A 190 20.35 12.85 -4.42
N LYS A 191 20.54 11.54 -4.30
CA LYS A 191 21.17 10.70 -5.33
C LYS A 191 20.17 9.94 -6.21
N LEU A 192 18.88 10.26 -6.06
CA LEU A 192 17.84 9.70 -6.92
C LEU A 192 17.91 10.37 -8.30
N ASP A 193 18.67 9.78 -9.19
CA ASP A 193 18.84 10.21 -10.58
C ASP A 193 17.66 9.82 -11.48
N LYS A 194 16.78 8.94 -10.99
CA LYS A 194 15.59 8.45 -11.69
C LYS A 194 14.40 8.43 -10.75
N PHE A 195 13.24 8.70 -11.29
CA PHE A 195 11.99 8.75 -10.53
C PHE A 195 11.83 7.55 -9.59
N ILE A 196 11.54 7.85 -8.33
CA ILE A 196 10.93 6.92 -7.40
C ILE A 196 9.57 6.50 -7.96
N ASN A 197 9.03 5.41 -7.44
CA ASN A 197 7.67 5.01 -7.74
C ASN A 197 6.74 6.23 -7.81
N MET A 198 6.06 6.40 -8.94
CA MET A 198 5.15 7.53 -9.17
C MET A 198 3.76 7.31 -8.56
N SER A 199 3.53 6.15 -7.94
CA SER A 199 2.25 5.84 -7.29
C SER A 199 2.33 6.06 -5.79
N ALA A 200 1.42 6.86 -5.25
CA ALA A 200 1.22 6.99 -3.82
C ALA A 200 0.67 5.69 -3.19
N ALA A 201 -0.01 4.85 -3.99
CA ALA A 201 -0.62 3.59 -3.56
C ALA A 201 0.37 2.53 -3.10
N SER A 202 1.60 2.60 -3.25
CA SER A 202 2.59 1.64 -2.77
C SER A 202 3.79 2.30 -2.07
N THR A 203 3.56 3.50 -1.52
CA THR A 203 4.62 4.28 -0.88
C THR A 203 4.18 4.76 0.49
N PHE A 204 5.00 4.49 1.49
CA PHE A 204 4.82 5.01 2.85
C PHE A 204 5.52 6.35 3.00
N PHE A 205 4.82 7.28 3.64
CA PHE A 205 5.29 8.64 3.89
C PHE A 205 5.30 8.94 5.37
N ARG A 206 6.29 9.70 5.82
CA ARG A 206 6.35 10.20 7.18
C ARG A 206 5.38 11.38 7.35
N VAL A 207 4.39 11.23 8.22
CA VAL A 207 3.31 12.21 8.41
C VAL A 207 3.82 13.55 8.93
N SER A 208 4.83 13.52 9.80
CA SER A 208 5.43 14.76 10.32
C SER A 208 6.01 15.65 9.20
N HIS A 209 6.55 15.04 8.14
CA HIS A 209 7.08 15.77 6.99
C HIS A 209 5.96 16.37 6.12
N ILE A 210 4.90 15.59 5.85
CA ILE A 210 3.72 16.07 5.15
C ILE A 210 3.12 17.29 5.87
N LYS A 211 2.95 17.20 7.20
CA LYS A 211 2.39 18.29 8.01
C LYS A 211 3.29 19.53 8.03
N LYS A 212 4.61 19.35 8.16
CA LYS A 212 5.56 20.47 8.17
C LYS A 212 5.51 21.30 6.89
N GLN A 213 5.31 20.66 5.74
CA GLN A 213 5.26 21.31 4.45
C GLN A 213 3.85 21.63 3.97
N ASN A 214 2.81 21.30 4.75
CA ASN A 214 1.40 21.45 4.35
C ASN A 214 1.08 20.77 3.01
N LEU A 215 1.66 19.61 2.77
CA LEU A 215 1.47 18.89 1.50
C LEU A 215 0.05 18.36 1.35
N VAL A 216 -0.48 18.51 0.16
CA VAL A 216 -1.81 18.01 -0.23
C VAL A 216 -1.76 17.44 -1.65
N PHE A 217 -2.66 16.52 -1.96
CA PHE A 217 -2.92 16.14 -3.35
C PHE A 217 -3.59 17.30 -4.06
N ASP A 218 -3.03 17.71 -5.18
CA ASP A 218 -3.52 18.85 -5.95
C ASP A 218 -4.63 18.41 -6.90
N HIS A 219 -5.86 18.79 -6.60
CA HIS A 219 -7.04 18.47 -7.42
C HIS A 219 -7.11 19.22 -8.76
N ASN A 220 -6.24 20.22 -9.00
CA ASN A 220 -6.14 20.90 -10.28
C ASN A 220 -5.23 20.15 -11.27
N VAL A 221 -4.49 19.17 -10.81
CA VAL A 221 -3.69 18.29 -11.66
C VAL A 221 -4.61 17.27 -12.33
N LYS A 222 -4.33 16.95 -13.60
CA LYS A 222 -5.09 15.93 -14.32
C LYS A 222 -5.10 14.60 -13.54
N PRO A 223 -6.22 13.86 -13.53
CA PRO A 223 -6.29 12.55 -12.93
C PRO A 223 -5.12 11.64 -13.35
N ASN A 224 -4.61 10.85 -12.42
CA ASN A 224 -3.43 9.98 -12.54
C ASN A 224 -2.06 10.68 -12.51
N PHE A 225 -2.00 12.01 -12.38
CA PHE A 225 -0.74 12.75 -12.21
C PHE A 225 -0.60 13.38 -10.82
N GLU A 226 -1.68 13.42 -10.03
CA GLU A 226 -1.70 13.95 -8.67
C GLU A 226 -0.74 13.21 -7.73
N ASP A 227 -0.60 11.90 -7.90
CA ASP A 227 0.33 11.07 -7.14
C ASP A 227 1.78 11.48 -7.40
N GLY A 228 2.13 11.64 -8.68
CA GLY A 228 3.48 12.03 -9.07
C GLY A 228 3.85 13.41 -8.55
N LYS A 229 2.90 14.37 -8.61
CA LYS A 229 3.11 15.69 -8.04
C LYS A 229 3.30 15.63 -6.52
N PHE A 230 2.42 14.91 -5.82
CA PHE A 230 2.52 14.76 -4.36
C PHE A 230 3.87 14.18 -3.93
N ILE A 231 4.34 13.13 -4.63
CA ILE A 231 5.64 12.50 -4.35
C ILE A 231 6.78 13.46 -4.65
N ALA A 232 6.72 14.19 -5.76
CA ALA A 232 7.75 15.17 -6.12
C ALA A 232 7.82 16.29 -5.07
N ASP A 233 6.69 16.87 -4.68
CA ASP A 233 6.62 17.90 -3.65
C ASP A 233 7.13 17.37 -2.30
N TYR A 234 6.79 16.11 -1.95
CA TYR A 234 7.24 15.46 -0.72
C TYR A 234 8.77 15.32 -0.66
N LEU A 235 9.43 15.04 -1.77
CA LEU A 235 10.87 14.78 -1.82
C LEU A 235 11.72 16.03 -2.04
N LEU A 236 11.12 17.15 -2.45
CA LEU A 236 11.84 18.33 -2.93
C LEU A 236 12.83 18.91 -1.91
N ASP A 237 12.47 18.92 -0.62
CA ASP A 237 13.28 19.51 0.45
C ASP A 237 14.03 18.47 1.30
N LEU A 238 14.13 17.22 0.82
CA LEU A 238 14.66 16.08 1.58
C LEU A 238 16.07 15.65 1.14
N GLN A 239 16.94 16.60 0.80
CA GLN A 239 18.25 16.30 0.21
C GLN A 239 19.13 15.34 1.04
N ASP A 240 19.10 15.42 2.36
CA ASP A 240 19.88 14.57 3.26
C ASP A 240 19.12 13.33 3.75
N ALA A 241 17.94 13.09 3.21
CA ALA A 241 17.06 12.01 3.65
C ALA A 241 17.34 10.67 2.96
N LYS A 242 16.90 9.59 3.60
CA LYS A 242 16.97 8.23 3.06
C LYS A 242 15.61 7.79 2.53
N ALA A 243 15.62 7.13 1.38
CA ALA A 243 14.50 6.37 0.85
C ALA A 243 14.83 4.88 0.89
N VAL A 244 13.87 4.06 1.29
CA VAL A 244 13.99 2.59 1.26
C VAL A 244 13.16 2.05 0.12
N PHE A 245 13.74 1.13 -0.65
CA PHE A 245 13.01 0.29 -1.61
C PHE A 245 12.88 -1.11 -1.00
N ASP A 246 11.68 -1.46 -0.57
CA ASP A 246 11.41 -2.73 0.09
C ASP A 246 10.84 -3.75 -0.91
N ARG A 247 11.69 -4.71 -1.29
CA ARG A 247 11.32 -5.79 -2.20
C ARG A 247 10.25 -6.72 -1.64
N ASP A 248 10.31 -6.97 -0.32
CA ASP A 248 9.51 -8.02 0.31
C ASP A 248 8.12 -7.53 0.75
N ALA A 249 7.93 -6.21 0.80
CA ALA A 249 6.62 -5.59 0.94
C ALA A 249 5.91 -5.57 -0.42
N VAL A 250 5.03 -6.54 -0.67
CA VAL A 250 4.36 -6.69 -1.97
C VAL A 250 2.94 -6.15 -1.92
N TYR A 251 2.64 -5.25 -2.85
CA TYR A 251 1.35 -4.66 -3.14
C TYR A 251 0.81 -5.25 -4.45
N PHE A 252 -0.40 -5.77 -4.45
CA PHE A 252 -1.04 -6.35 -5.63
C PHE A 252 -2.08 -5.38 -6.20
N TYR A 253 -1.82 -4.96 -7.44
CA TYR A 253 -2.59 -4.00 -8.22
C TYR A 253 -3.32 -4.67 -9.38
#